data_443fe733f6acb5e5ce0df30f24621736
#
_entry.id   443fe733f6acb5e5ce0df30f24621736
#
_cell.length_a   1.000
_cell.length_b   1.000
_cell.length_c   1.000
_cell.angle_alpha   90.00
_cell.angle_beta   90.00
_cell.angle_gamma   90.00
#
_symmetry.space_group_name_H-M   'P 1'
#
loop_
_entity.id
_entity.type
_entity.pdbx_description
1 polymer ?
#
loop_
_entity_poly.entity_id
_entity_poly.type
_entity_poly.pdbx_seq_one_letter_code
_entity_poly.pdbx_strand_id
1 'polypeptide(L)'
;MKKLIKSKLMIIAMAIIVFAAVLTGCTTNNEGGASPSKGQEANPLNEEKEIVLAAARDLSPGETDAYYTSSILYVWEPLIGLGDDGAPIPQLAEKWTNTEDYKEWTFKIKEGVKFHDGVDLNADAVIKNFERYTNMKTKGSPFYSFNVEKTYPNLKSFEKVSDYEIKLTFSEPISTLIFNMARFGSAIYSPDCFDVNTGDFTTFAQGTGPFKIVEREKDQYVLLERNENYYGEKSKVKNVRVKVIPDSQTRYTALKSEEIMGVMDLGAITPELAAELLKDDQFATSTSKSTITQFMAVNGTKAPFNNEKIKEALSLLIDRDTIVNEFYGGHGTPTINILNQASPFAKEIKPVYHPEKAKKIINEELNGETMELDFIIPSYGVDRYPYKTVAEYIQAVLSEVGLTANITILDGAAFKEAQKNGDYNIALHTQGLPNAEPFTIFSGYMSSQGSSNIAYSLGYVDERADELIEKLKITMDLEERGKIYDELQDISAAHPSDIPLFEDVNLIAYNKKISGYEATIYGTTLANMEWSN
;
A
#
# COMPACT_ATOMS: atom_id res chain seq x y z
N MET A 1 -6.93 -35.34 49.67
CA MET A 1 -7.75 -34.98 50.83
C MET A 1 -8.46 -33.68 50.46
N LYS A 2 -9.73 -33.79 50.04
CA LYS A 2 -10.94 -33.38 50.80
C LYS A 2 -10.89 -31.92 51.24
N LYS A 3 -11.74 -31.00 50.79
CA LYS A 3 -13.23 -30.91 50.78
C LYS A 3 -13.61 -29.75 49.85
N LEU A 4 -14.48 -29.83 48.86
CA LEU A 4 -15.94 -29.96 48.90
C LEU A 4 -16.73 -28.76 49.52
N ILE A 5 -17.56 -28.16 48.65
CA ILE A 5 -19.03 -27.97 48.78
C ILE A 5 -19.41 -26.56 49.27
N LYS A 6 -20.33 -25.82 48.75
CA LYS A 6 -21.66 -25.83 48.13
C LYS A 6 -22.10 -24.39 47.87
N SER A 7 -22.60 -24.07 46.75
CA SER A 7 -24.02 -23.89 46.33
C SER A 7 -24.80 -22.78 47.05
N LYS A 8 -25.43 -21.89 46.29
CA LYS A 8 -26.89 -21.72 46.25
C LYS A 8 -27.36 -20.77 45.16
N LEU A 9 -28.21 -21.30 44.32
CA LEU A 9 -29.23 -20.58 43.55
C LEU A 9 -30.08 -19.68 44.45
N MET A 10 -30.55 -18.56 43.92
CA MET A 10 -31.88 -18.06 44.24
C MET A 10 -32.48 -17.30 43.04
N ILE A 11 -33.58 -17.85 42.59
CA ILE A 11 -34.57 -17.41 41.60
C ILE A 11 -35.54 -16.44 42.30
N ILE A 12 -36.19 -15.53 41.53
CA ILE A 12 -37.57 -15.01 41.63
C ILE A 12 -37.58 -13.65 40.93
N ALA A 13 -38.11 -13.44 39.77
CA ALA A 13 -39.47 -13.51 39.19
C ALA A 13 -40.21 -12.16 39.21
N MET A 14 -40.58 -11.73 38.01
CA MET A 14 -41.81 -11.05 37.59
C MET A 14 -42.27 -9.72 38.18
N ALA A 15 -42.41 -8.71 37.30
CA ALA A 15 -43.71 -8.02 37.19
C ALA A 15 -43.87 -7.39 35.77
N ILE A 16 -44.87 -7.90 35.08
CA ILE A 16 -45.46 -7.36 33.82
C ILE A 16 -46.42 -6.25 34.25
N ILE A 17 -46.37 -5.08 33.58
CA ILE A 17 -47.55 -4.21 33.50
C ILE A 17 -47.70 -3.77 32.05
N VAL A 18 -48.75 -4.29 31.45
CA VAL A 18 -49.38 -3.84 30.19
C VAL A 18 -50.27 -2.65 30.46
N PHE A 19 -50.22 -1.60 29.64
CA PHE A 19 -51.39 -0.76 29.39
C PHE A 19 -51.44 -0.36 27.92
N ALA A 20 -52.60 -0.67 27.34
CA ALA A 20 -52.95 -0.55 25.94
C ALA A 20 -53.66 0.78 25.62
N ALA A 21 -53.45 1.24 24.41
CA ALA A 21 -54.35 1.86 23.44
C ALA A 21 -55.22 3.04 23.83
N VAL A 22 -55.23 4.05 23.00
CA VAL A 22 -56.42 4.56 22.30
C VAL A 22 -56.06 5.17 20.96
N LEU A 23 -56.64 4.63 19.90
CA LEU A 23 -56.79 5.17 18.55
C LEU A 23 -57.85 6.31 18.54
N THR A 24 -57.57 7.36 17.81
CA THR A 24 -58.60 8.08 17.02
C THR A 24 -57.94 8.79 15.85
N GLY A 25 -58.45 8.49 14.74
CA GLY A 25 -58.29 8.87 13.41
C GLY A 25 -59.17 10.06 12.98
N CYS A 26 -58.85 10.57 11.83
CA CYS A 26 -59.68 11.02 10.71
C CYS A 26 -58.86 11.93 9.80
N THR A 27 -58.55 11.47 8.61
CA THR A 27 -58.94 11.88 7.25
C THR A 27 -59.09 13.38 7.00
N THR A 28 -58.43 13.97 6.00
CA THR A 28 -58.79 14.09 4.59
C THR A 28 -57.87 15.03 3.79
N ASN A 29 -57.57 14.55 2.56
CA ASN A 29 -57.39 15.24 1.26
C ASN A 29 -56.31 16.28 0.96
N ASN A 30 -55.40 15.81 0.10
CA ASN A 30 -55.05 16.32 -1.25
C ASN A 30 -54.85 17.83 -1.48
N GLU A 31 -53.61 18.21 -1.83
CA GLU A 31 -53.31 18.79 -3.15
C GLU A 31 -51.80 18.93 -3.34
N GLY A 32 -51.35 18.74 -4.59
CA GLY A 32 -49.96 18.53 -4.95
C GLY A 32 -49.09 19.80 -4.92
N GLY A 33 -47.82 19.57 -4.60
CA GLY A 33 -46.75 20.52 -4.75
C GLY A 33 -45.43 19.75 -4.65
N ALA A 34 -44.69 19.65 -5.75
CA ALA A 34 -43.35 19.05 -5.76
C ALA A 34 -42.43 19.85 -4.87
N SER A 35 -42.00 19.23 -3.76
CA SER A 35 -40.92 19.74 -2.92
C SER A 35 -39.61 19.04 -3.29
N PRO A 36 -38.45 19.73 -3.20
CA PRO A 36 -37.16 19.14 -3.51
C PRO A 36 -36.84 18.02 -2.52
N SER A 37 -36.22 16.97 -3.02
CA SER A 37 -35.77 15.82 -2.23
C SER A 37 -34.90 16.28 -1.04
N LYS A 38 -35.47 16.18 0.15
CA LYS A 38 -34.66 16.25 1.38
C LYS A 38 -33.71 15.05 1.37
N GLY A 39 -32.41 15.31 1.48
CA GLY A 39 -31.44 14.29 1.80
C GLY A 39 -31.94 13.48 3.01
N GLN A 40 -31.92 12.18 2.93
CA GLN A 40 -32.23 11.31 4.06
C GLN A 40 -31.29 11.69 5.21
N GLU A 41 -31.84 12.19 6.31
CA GLU A 41 -31.12 12.35 7.55
C GLU A 41 -30.67 10.95 8.02
N ALA A 42 -29.39 10.78 8.27
CA ALA A 42 -28.84 9.54 8.82
C ALA A 42 -29.57 9.19 10.12
N ASN A 43 -29.89 7.92 10.29
CA ASN A 43 -30.55 7.44 11.50
C ASN A 43 -29.56 7.55 12.70
N PRO A 44 -29.78 8.43 13.69
CA PRO A 44 -28.81 8.65 14.77
C PRO A 44 -28.46 7.40 15.57
N LEU A 45 -29.29 6.36 15.55
CA LEU A 45 -29.00 5.07 16.20
C LEU A 45 -27.93 4.25 15.47
N ASN A 46 -27.70 4.49 14.17
CA ASN A 46 -26.68 3.79 13.41
C ASN A 46 -25.31 4.47 13.52
N GLU A 47 -25.23 5.78 13.77
CA GLU A 47 -23.95 6.47 13.93
C GLU A 47 -23.15 5.98 15.15
N GLU A 48 -23.82 5.65 16.25
CA GLU A 48 -23.18 5.19 17.50
C GLU A 48 -22.72 3.72 17.42
N LYS A 49 -23.19 2.95 16.45
CA LYS A 49 -22.82 1.55 16.29
C LYS A 49 -21.43 1.43 15.69
N GLU A 50 -20.51 0.78 16.42
CA GLU A 50 -19.14 0.51 15.97
C GLU A 50 -19.13 -0.36 14.71
N ILE A 51 -18.34 0.04 13.69
CA ILE A 51 -17.99 -0.83 12.58
C ILE A 51 -16.70 -1.57 12.93
N VAL A 52 -16.73 -2.89 12.86
CA VAL A 52 -15.56 -3.73 13.11
C VAL A 52 -14.97 -4.19 11.78
N LEU A 53 -13.71 -3.88 11.54
CA LEU A 53 -12.92 -4.32 10.40
C LEU A 53 -11.78 -5.24 10.86
N ALA A 54 -11.13 -5.93 9.93
CA ALA A 54 -9.91 -6.68 10.23
C ALA A 54 -8.79 -6.38 9.24
N ALA A 55 -7.57 -6.30 9.77
CA ALA A 55 -6.31 -6.23 9.01
C ALA A 55 -5.45 -7.46 9.31
N ALA A 56 -4.54 -7.79 8.38
CA ALA A 56 -3.63 -8.92 8.54
C ALA A 56 -2.53 -8.69 9.59
N ARG A 57 -2.33 -7.45 9.99
CA ARG A 57 -1.25 -7.02 10.91
C ARG A 57 -1.69 -5.81 11.73
N ASP A 58 -0.95 -5.52 12.77
CA ASP A 58 -1.13 -4.30 13.55
C ASP A 58 -0.79 -3.07 12.70
N LEU A 59 -1.80 -2.24 12.41
CA LEU A 59 -1.68 -1.02 11.63
C LEU A 59 -1.38 0.21 12.49
N SER A 60 -1.36 0.05 13.81
CA SER A 60 -1.07 1.16 14.70
C SER A 60 0.44 1.39 14.87
N PRO A 61 0.91 2.62 14.67
CA PRO A 61 2.31 2.97 14.79
C PRO A 61 2.78 3.21 16.22
N GLY A 62 2.03 2.96 17.20
CA GLY A 62 2.19 3.36 18.60
C GLY A 62 3.59 3.41 19.21
N GLU A 63 4.57 2.68 18.73
CA GLU A 63 5.93 2.61 19.28
C GLU A 63 6.99 3.00 18.25
N THR A 64 6.60 3.11 16.99
CA THR A 64 7.48 3.41 15.89
C THR A 64 6.83 4.39 14.96
N ASP A 65 7.52 4.76 13.92
CA ASP A 65 7.07 5.67 12.89
C ASP A 65 5.71 5.26 12.27
N ALA A 66 4.87 6.25 12.02
CA ALA A 66 3.55 6.09 11.40
C ALA A 66 3.59 5.90 9.87
N TYR A 67 4.74 5.59 9.31
CA TYR A 67 4.98 5.53 7.87
C TYR A 67 3.85 4.85 7.08
N TYR A 68 3.50 3.63 7.47
CA TYR A 68 2.54 2.84 6.69
C TYR A 68 1.08 3.18 6.99
N THR A 69 0.78 3.62 8.19
CA THR A 69 -0.59 3.77 8.67
C THR A 69 -1.16 5.18 8.47
N SER A 70 -0.34 6.13 8.03
CA SER A 70 -0.76 7.52 7.87
C SER A 70 -1.97 7.68 6.93
N SER A 71 -2.04 6.90 5.85
CA SER A 71 -3.16 6.94 4.92
C SER A 71 -4.22 5.86 5.15
N ILE A 72 -3.87 4.75 5.80
CA ILE A 72 -4.77 3.60 5.97
C ILE A 72 -5.80 3.83 7.08
N LEU A 73 -5.36 4.40 8.21
CA LEU A 73 -6.24 4.65 9.37
C LEU A 73 -6.89 6.04 9.35
N TYR A 74 -6.52 6.93 8.42
CA TYR A 74 -7.04 8.28 8.33
C TYR A 74 -6.89 9.10 9.63
N VAL A 75 -5.80 8.85 10.36
CA VAL A 75 -5.48 9.54 11.63
C VAL A 75 -4.48 10.67 11.40
N TRP A 76 -3.50 10.44 10.53
CA TRP A 76 -2.40 11.38 10.28
C TRP A 76 -2.38 11.82 8.83
N GLU A 77 -2.04 13.07 8.61
CA GLU A 77 -1.99 13.66 7.28
C GLU A 77 -0.61 14.28 7.03
N PRO A 78 -0.06 14.15 5.79
CA PRO A 78 1.18 14.80 5.38
C PRO A 78 0.94 16.24 4.93
N LEU A 79 2.02 16.99 4.70
CA LEU A 79 1.92 18.30 4.04
C LEU A 79 1.43 18.16 2.58
N ILE A 80 1.95 17.17 1.88
CA ILE A 80 1.60 16.84 0.49
C ILE A 80 0.92 15.49 0.49
N GLY A 81 -0.30 15.44 -0.01
CA GLY A 81 -1.07 14.21 -0.19
C GLY A 81 -0.77 13.53 -1.52
N LEU A 82 -1.41 12.40 -1.75
CA LEU A 82 -1.29 11.61 -2.96
C LEU A 82 -2.67 11.44 -3.61
N GLY A 83 -2.76 11.81 -4.88
CA GLY A 83 -3.98 11.62 -5.68
C GLY A 83 -4.18 10.17 -6.13
N ASP A 84 -5.36 9.88 -6.64
CA ASP A 84 -5.72 8.54 -7.16
C ASP A 84 -4.90 8.11 -8.38
N ASP A 85 -4.28 9.08 -9.07
CA ASP A 85 -3.36 8.87 -10.19
C ASP A 85 -1.89 8.78 -9.75
N GLY A 86 -1.63 8.80 -8.44
CA GLY A 86 -0.28 8.81 -7.88
C GLY A 86 0.41 10.17 -7.91
N ALA A 87 -0.23 11.23 -8.40
CA ALA A 87 0.35 12.58 -8.42
C ALA A 87 0.27 13.24 -7.03
N PRO A 88 1.28 14.07 -6.66
CA PRO A 88 1.22 14.87 -5.45
C PRO A 88 0.08 15.90 -5.49
N ILE A 89 -0.69 15.98 -4.42
CA ILE A 89 -1.79 16.93 -4.26
C ILE A 89 -1.64 17.75 -2.96
N PRO A 90 -2.24 18.95 -2.89
CA PRO A 90 -2.30 19.72 -1.64
C PRO A 90 -3.03 18.93 -0.53
N GLN A 91 -2.39 18.84 0.66
CA GLN A 91 -3.02 18.26 1.87
C GLN A 91 -2.97 19.28 3.01
N LEU A 92 -2.06 19.17 3.99
CA LEU A 92 -1.89 20.20 5.04
C LEU A 92 -1.16 21.45 4.52
N ALA A 93 -0.35 21.32 3.46
CA ALA A 93 0.09 22.46 2.67
C ALA A 93 -0.92 22.71 1.55
N GLU A 94 -1.48 23.93 1.48
CA GLU A 94 -2.44 24.30 0.43
C GLU A 94 -1.77 24.66 -0.90
N LYS A 95 -0.50 25.09 -0.85
CA LYS A 95 0.34 25.40 -2.01
C LYS A 95 1.83 25.42 -1.65
N TRP A 96 2.67 25.35 -2.67
CA TRP A 96 4.12 25.45 -2.56
C TRP A 96 4.72 26.19 -3.75
N THR A 97 5.92 26.70 -3.55
CA THR A 97 6.76 27.32 -4.58
C THR A 97 8.20 26.88 -4.37
N ASN A 98 9.01 26.93 -5.42
CA ASN A 98 10.45 26.67 -5.36
C ASN A 98 11.23 27.73 -6.12
N THR A 99 12.52 27.85 -5.80
CA THR A 99 13.49 28.63 -6.59
C THR A 99 13.81 27.94 -7.91
N GLU A 100 14.31 28.69 -8.91
CA GLU A 100 14.66 28.14 -10.23
C GLU A 100 15.72 27.03 -10.15
N ASP A 101 16.59 27.08 -9.14
CA ASP A 101 17.62 26.06 -8.89
C ASP A 101 17.13 24.90 -8.02
N TYR A 102 15.85 24.82 -7.67
CA TYR A 102 15.22 23.78 -6.83
C TYR A 102 15.91 23.54 -5.47
N LYS A 103 16.62 24.55 -4.94
CA LYS A 103 17.29 24.45 -3.63
C LYS A 103 16.48 25.00 -2.47
N GLU A 104 15.51 25.87 -2.73
CA GLU A 104 14.61 26.39 -1.71
C GLU A 104 13.17 26.10 -2.10
N TRP A 105 12.41 25.61 -1.13
CA TRP A 105 10.99 25.29 -1.26
C TRP A 105 10.21 25.95 -0.13
N THR A 106 9.16 26.68 -0.48
CA THR A 106 8.28 27.36 0.48
C THR A 106 6.91 26.73 0.41
N PHE A 107 6.36 26.36 1.59
CA PHE A 107 5.06 25.71 1.74
C PHE A 107 4.14 26.60 2.55
N LYS A 108 2.95 26.89 2.01
CA LYS A 108 1.89 27.56 2.76
C LYS A 108 1.00 26.52 3.43
N ILE A 109 0.89 26.57 4.75
CA ILE A 109 0.14 25.64 5.60
C ILE A 109 -1.31 26.13 5.69
N LYS A 110 -2.27 25.21 5.69
CA LYS A 110 -3.70 25.51 5.90
C LYS A 110 -3.94 26.16 7.26
N GLU A 111 -4.71 27.23 7.25
CA GLU A 111 -5.09 27.95 8.47
C GLU A 111 -6.32 27.29 9.13
N GLY A 112 -6.43 27.38 10.45
CA GLY A 112 -7.59 26.91 11.22
C GLY A 112 -7.68 25.40 11.41
N VAL A 113 -6.68 24.63 11.01
CA VAL A 113 -6.61 23.18 11.26
C VAL A 113 -6.09 22.93 12.68
N LYS A 114 -6.69 21.96 13.37
CA LYS A 114 -6.25 21.51 14.71
C LYS A 114 -5.88 20.04 14.70
N PHE A 115 -4.89 19.70 15.49
CA PHE A 115 -4.60 18.31 15.85
C PHE A 115 -5.69 17.75 16.77
N HIS A 116 -5.72 16.42 16.93
CA HIS A 116 -6.72 15.71 17.75
C HIS A 116 -6.72 16.12 19.22
N ASP A 117 -5.59 16.58 19.75
CA ASP A 117 -5.42 17.10 21.10
C ASP A 117 -5.80 18.58 21.25
N GLY A 118 -6.20 19.23 20.15
CA GLY A 118 -6.65 20.62 20.11
C GLY A 118 -5.55 21.65 19.84
N VAL A 119 -4.28 21.22 19.73
CA VAL A 119 -3.16 22.09 19.34
C VAL A 119 -3.37 22.59 17.92
N ASP A 120 -3.05 23.85 17.65
CA ASP A 120 -3.19 24.43 16.31
C ASP A 120 -2.08 23.95 15.37
N LEU A 121 -2.47 23.55 14.15
CA LEU A 121 -1.51 23.34 13.07
C LEU A 121 -1.03 24.71 12.57
N ASN A 122 0.24 24.97 12.70
CA ASN A 122 0.91 26.18 12.23
C ASN A 122 2.37 25.88 11.86
N ALA A 123 3.11 26.89 11.46
CA ALA A 123 4.52 26.75 11.08
C ALA A 123 5.37 26.20 12.24
N ASP A 124 5.13 26.63 13.48
CA ASP A 124 5.90 26.15 14.64
C ASP A 124 5.69 24.65 14.86
N ALA A 125 4.45 24.17 14.74
CA ALA A 125 4.14 22.74 14.84
C ALA A 125 4.83 21.92 13.74
N VAL A 126 4.85 22.42 12.51
CA VAL A 126 5.55 21.75 11.40
C VAL A 126 7.07 21.75 11.60
N ILE A 127 7.67 22.87 12.03
CA ILE A 127 9.11 22.95 12.35
C ILE A 127 9.49 21.92 13.43
N LYS A 128 8.65 21.74 14.46
CA LYS A 128 8.85 20.70 15.48
C LYS A 128 8.88 19.26 14.90
N ASN A 129 8.07 18.99 13.88
CA ASN A 129 8.13 17.72 13.18
C ASN A 129 9.45 17.54 12.41
N PHE A 130 9.96 18.59 11.76
CA PHE A 130 11.27 18.54 11.11
C PHE A 130 12.43 18.38 12.12
N GLU A 131 12.38 19.03 13.27
CA GLU A 131 13.33 18.78 14.37
C GLU A 131 13.28 17.31 14.82
N ARG A 132 12.08 16.76 15.00
CA ARG A 132 11.86 15.35 15.32
C ARG A 132 12.47 14.42 14.24
N TYR A 133 12.21 14.68 12.95
CA TYR A 133 12.77 13.89 11.85
C TYR A 133 14.29 13.85 11.88
N THR A 134 14.94 14.98 12.17
CA THR A 134 16.40 15.07 12.27
C THR A 134 16.93 14.18 13.39
N ASN A 135 16.25 14.13 14.54
CA ASN A 135 16.63 13.32 15.68
C ASN A 135 16.33 11.82 15.47
N MET A 136 15.35 11.48 14.64
CA MET A 136 14.96 10.11 14.30
C MET A 136 15.78 9.44 13.21
N LYS A 137 16.66 10.14 12.52
CA LYS A 137 17.34 9.62 11.32
C LYS A 137 18.05 8.27 11.50
N THR A 138 18.42 7.92 12.74
CA THR A 138 19.04 6.63 13.10
C THR A 138 18.04 5.61 13.64
N LYS A 139 16.79 6.00 13.85
CA LYS A 139 15.73 5.16 14.35
C LYS A 139 14.80 4.79 13.21
N GLY A 140 14.39 3.55 13.13
CA GLY A 140 13.48 3.12 12.07
C GLY A 140 12.69 1.91 12.50
N SER A 141 11.45 1.81 12.02
CA SER A 141 10.69 0.58 12.06
C SER A 141 11.40 -0.48 11.21
N PRO A 142 11.58 -1.72 11.69
CA PRO A 142 12.16 -2.79 10.88
C PRO A 142 11.35 -3.12 9.63
N PHE A 143 10.09 -2.70 9.57
CA PHE A 143 9.21 -2.95 8.44
C PHE A 143 9.01 -1.74 7.54
N TYR A 144 8.85 -0.54 8.09
CA TYR A 144 8.50 0.69 7.36
C TYR A 144 9.16 1.89 8.01
N SER A 145 10.48 1.90 8.04
CA SER A 145 11.19 3.05 8.62
C SER A 145 11.00 4.31 7.77
N PHE A 146 10.47 5.36 8.38
CA PHE A 146 10.64 6.69 7.85
C PHE A 146 12.14 7.00 7.82
N ASN A 147 12.64 7.36 6.66
CA ASN A 147 14.02 7.74 6.50
C ASN A 147 14.07 9.18 5.99
N VAL A 148 14.48 10.09 6.84
CA VAL A 148 14.55 11.51 6.53
C VAL A 148 15.47 11.78 5.33
N GLU A 149 16.58 11.06 5.22
CA GLU A 149 17.53 11.20 4.11
C GLU A 149 16.96 10.76 2.76
N LYS A 150 15.99 9.86 2.76
CA LYS A 150 15.27 9.43 1.53
C LYS A 150 14.15 10.38 1.15
N THR A 151 13.48 10.98 2.13
CA THR A 151 12.37 11.91 1.88
C THR A 151 12.88 13.32 1.60
N TYR A 152 13.87 13.75 2.36
CA TYR A 152 14.48 15.08 2.30
C TYR A 152 16.00 14.96 2.09
N PRO A 153 16.47 14.40 0.96
CA PRO A 153 17.90 14.22 0.72
C PRO A 153 18.60 15.59 0.69
N ASN A 154 19.76 15.66 1.34
CA ASN A 154 20.56 16.89 1.40
C ASN A 154 19.84 18.10 2.06
N LEU A 155 18.86 17.86 2.93
CA LEU A 155 18.20 18.92 3.71
C LEU A 155 19.23 19.64 4.58
N LYS A 156 19.40 20.95 4.32
CA LYS A 156 20.36 21.83 5.01
C LYS A 156 19.73 22.54 6.18
N SER A 157 18.55 23.12 5.97
CA SER A 157 17.82 23.86 7.00
C SER A 157 16.33 23.89 6.72
N PHE A 158 15.56 24.12 7.76
CA PHE A 158 14.15 24.40 7.71
C PHE A 158 13.86 25.58 8.65
N GLU A 159 13.00 26.49 8.22
CA GLU A 159 12.71 27.72 8.96
C GLU A 159 11.26 28.15 8.82
N LYS A 160 10.77 28.81 9.86
CA LYS A 160 9.50 29.52 9.86
C LYS A 160 9.65 30.82 9.11
N VAL A 161 8.83 31.04 8.08
CA VAL A 161 8.75 32.32 7.33
C VAL A 161 7.66 33.21 7.92
N SER A 162 6.51 32.63 8.23
CA SER A 162 5.39 33.29 8.91
C SER A 162 4.63 32.26 9.77
N ASP A 163 3.53 32.65 10.40
CA ASP A 163 2.75 31.73 11.25
C ASP A 163 2.19 30.52 10.48
N TYR A 164 2.02 30.65 9.15
CA TYR A 164 1.50 29.60 8.29
C TYR A 164 2.38 29.36 7.04
N GLU A 165 3.67 29.65 7.15
CA GLU A 165 4.58 29.44 6.03
C GLU A 165 5.94 28.96 6.52
N ILE A 166 6.44 27.88 5.92
CA ILE A 166 7.78 27.32 6.19
C ILE A 166 8.61 27.31 4.91
N LYS A 167 9.92 27.37 5.09
CA LYS A 167 10.88 27.21 4.01
C LYS A 167 11.85 26.05 4.33
N LEU A 168 12.08 25.19 3.35
CA LEU A 168 13.09 24.14 3.36
C LEU A 168 14.21 24.54 2.42
N THR A 169 15.47 24.41 2.86
CA THR A 169 16.66 24.69 2.05
C THR A 169 17.51 23.43 1.94
N PHE A 170 17.95 23.13 0.74
CA PHE A 170 18.75 21.96 0.40
C PHE A 170 20.15 22.38 -0.09
N SER A 171 21.19 21.57 0.18
CA SER A 171 22.54 21.82 -0.33
C SER A 171 22.67 21.52 -1.83
N GLU A 172 21.84 20.58 -2.34
CA GLU A 172 21.77 20.20 -3.75
C GLU A 172 20.35 20.37 -4.29
N PRO A 173 20.17 20.58 -5.61
CA PRO A 173 18.84 20.67 -6.23
C PRO A 173 17.99 19.42 -5.99
N ILE A 174 16.69 19.60 -5.73
CA ILE A 174 15.72 18.49 -5.58
C ILE A 174 14.39 18.87 -6.24
N SER A 175 14.21 18.54 -7.51
CA SER A 175 12.94 18.80 -8.23
C SER A 175 11.82 17.81 -7.87
N THR A 176 12.17 16.69 -7.27
CA THR A 176 11.23 15.60 -6.92
C THR A 176 10.72 15.67 -5.49
N LEU A 177 11.01 16.77 -4.76
CA LEU A 177 10.69 16.90 -3.34
C LEU A 177 9.22 16.60 -3.02
N ILE A 178 8.28 17.15 -3.80
CA ILE A 178 6.85 16.98 -3.56
C ILE A 178 6.40 15.52 -3.68
N PHE A 179 7.01 14.74 -4.59
CA PHE A 179 6.76 13.31 -4.69
C PHE A 179 7.30 12.55 -3.48
N ASN A 180 8.48 12.97 -2.99
CA ASN A 180 9.06 12.37 -1.79
C ASN A 180 8.19 12.65 -0.55
N MET A 181 7.63 13.85 -0.45
CA MET A 181 6.77 14.29 0.66
C MET A 181 5.38 13.63 0.64
N ALA A 182 4.89 13.26 -0.55
CA ALA A 182 3.58 12.61 -0.72
C ALA A 182 3.55 11.15 -0.27
N ARG A 183 4.70 10.57 0.12
CA ARG A 183 4.75 9.17 0.58
C ARG A 183 4.33 9.04 2.04
N PHE A 184 4.05 7.79 2.42
CA PHE A 184 3.82 7.41 3.81
C PHE A 184 4.99 7.85 4.71
N GLY A 185 4.71 8.20 5.93
CA GLY A 185 5.72 8.58 6.91
C GLY A 185 6.08 10.06 6.94
N SER A 186 5.59 10.85 5.99
CA SER A 186 5.71 12.31 6.02
C SER A 186 4.59 12.98 6.84
N ALA A 187 3.81 12.21 7.59
CA ALA A 187 2.71 12.73 8.38
C ALA A 187 3.17 13.74 9.43
N ILE A 188 2.34 14.76 9.63
CA ILE A 188 2.58 15.81 10.62
C ILE A 188 1.80 15.47 11.89
N TYR A 189 2.49 15.47 13.01
CA TYR A 189 1.95 15.16 14.34
C TYR A 189 1.89 16.39 15.22
N SER A 190 0.98 16.38 16.18
CA SER A 190 1.00 17.37 17.26
C SER A 190 2.34 17.37 17.98
N PRO A 191 2.97 18.55 18.20
CA PRO A 191 4.23 18.62 18.93
C PRO A 191 4.12 18.15 20.39
N ASP A 192 2.92 18.08 20.95
CA ASP A 192 2.68 17.65 22.34
C ASP A 192 2.64 16.12 22.49
N CYS A 193 2.58 15.36 21.39
CA CYS A 193 2.51 13.90 21.46
C CYS A 193 3.86 13.19 21.30
N PHE A 194 4.97 13.90 21.14
CA PHE A 194 6.31 13.31 21.01
C PHE A 194 7.39 14.12 21.72
N ASP A 195 8.48 13.46 22.07
CA ASP A 195 9.72 14.12 22.51
C ASP A 195 10.56 14.47 21.27
N VAL A 196 10.77 15.77 21.05
CA VAL A 196 11.54 16.27 19.90
C VAL A 196 13.00 15.80 19.91
N ASN A 197 13.60 15.55 21.09
CA ASN A 197 15.01 15.16 21.22
C ASN A 197 15.25 13.68 20.92
N THR A 198 14.27 12.82 21.22
CA THR A 198 14.37 11.38 20.99
C THR A 198 13.58 10.92 19.78
N GLY A 199 12.59 11.70 19.35
CA GLY A 199 11.65 11.35 18.29
C GLY A 199 10.57 10.35 18.71
N ASP A 200 10.55 9.92 19.99
CA ASP A 200 9.62 8.93 20.51
C ASP A 200 8.26 9.56 20.81
N PHE A 201 7.18 8.82 20.55
CA PHE A 201 5.86 9.24 20.98
C PHE A 201 5.69 9.06 22.50
N THR A 202 5.14 10.06 23.17
CA THR A 202 4.84 10.07 24.61
C THR A 202 3.39 9.67 24.90
N THR A 203 2.53 9.76 23.88
CA THR A 203 1.13 9.35 23.89
C THR A 203 0.80 8.69 22.56
N PHE A 204 -0.47 8.37 22.27
CA PHE A 204 -0.87 8.04 20.91
C PHE A 204 -0.51 9.19 19.97
N ALA A 205 0.01 8.86 18.79
CA ALA A 205 0.34 9.85 17.80
C ALA A 205 -0.91 10.65 17.40
N GLN A 206 -0.92 11.96 17.72
CA GLN A 206 -2.01 12.87 17.44
C GLN A 206 -1.82 13.51 16.07
N GLY A 207 -2.74 13.28 15.17
CA GLY A 207 -2.74 13.86 13.83
C GLY A 207 -3.86 14.86 13.63
N THR A 208 -4.16 15.14 12.37
CA THR A 208 -5.20 16.08 11.93
C THR A 208 -6.36 15.40 11.24
N GLY A 209 -6.28 14.09 11.02
CA GLY A 209 -7.20 13.33 10.19
C GLY A 209 -8.63 13.21 10.73
N PRO A 210 -9.55 12.63 9.89
CA PRO A 210 -10.97 12.46 10.26
C PRO A 210 -11.22 11.47 11.39
N PHE A 211 -10.23 10.64 11.75
CA PHE A 211 -10.26 9.74 12.90
C PHE A 211 -9.10 10.00 13.85
N LYS A 212 -9.30 9.71 15.13
CA LYS A 212 -8.28 9.69 16.19
C LYS A 212 -8.24 8.33 16.86
N ILE A 213 -7.08 7.91 17.34
CA ILE A 213 -6.94 6.69 18.16
C ILE A 213 -7.39 7.00 19.58
N VAL A 214 -8.32 6.21 20.10
CA VAL A 214 -8.82 6.33 21.48
C VAL A 214 -8.44 5.14 22.35
N GLU A 215 -8.22 3.96 21.74
CA GLU A 215 -7.80 2.75 22.42
C GLU A 215 -6.98 1.88 21.49
N ARG A 216 -6.00 1.18 22.03
CA ARG A 216 -5.21 0.19 21.30
C ARG A 216 -4.71 -0.91 22.21
N GLU A 217 -4.83 -2.14 21.75
CA GLU A 217 -4.10 -3.27 22.31
C GLU A 217 -3.20 -3.86 21.22
N LYS A 218 -1.89 -3.85 21.50
CA LYS A 218 -0.86 -4.25 20.53
C LYS A 218 -1.13 -5.65 20.00
N ASP A 219 -1.01 -5.80 18.67
CA ASP A 219 -1.25 -7.06 17.94
C ASP A 219 -2.67 -7.63 18.09
N GLN A 220 -3.61 -6.86 18.64
CA GLN A 220 -5.01 -7.27 18.79
C GLN A 220 -5.97 -6.33 18.08
N TYR A 221 -5.96 -5.03 18.41
CA TYR A 221 -6.84 -4.06 17.74
C TYR A 221 -6.42 -2.62 17.98
N VAL A 222 -6.96 -1.75 17.15
CA VAL A 222 -7.04 -0.30 17.37
C VAL A 222 -8.49 0.15 17.28
N LEU A 223 -8.92 1.02 18.20
CA LEU A 223 -10.21 1.71 18.18
C LEU A 223 -10.01 3.15 17.74
N LEU A 224 -10.70 3.50 16.68
CA LEU A 224 -10.75 4.83 16.11
C LEU A 224 -12.07 5.50 16.47
N GLU A 225 -12.02 6.79 16.83
CA GLU A 225 -13.18 7.64 17.03
C GLU A 225 -13.14 8.80 16.03
N ARG A 226 -14.28 9.16 15.46
CA ARG A 226 -14.43 10.31 14.57
C ARG A 226 -13.91 11.58 15.20
N ASN A 227 -13.10 12.32 14.45
CA ASN A 227 -12.67 13.67 14.84
C ASN A 227 -13.80 14.68 14.57
N GLU A 228 -14.49 15.09 15.63
CA GLU A 228 -15.60 16.05 15.52
C GLU A 228 -15.13 17.46 15.09
N ASN A 229 -13.84 17.74 15.19
CA ASN A 229 -13.24 19.00 14.78
C ASN A 229 -12.48 18.90 13.45
N TYR A 230 -12.70 17.83 12.67
CA TYR A 230 -12.04 17.67 11.39
C TYR A 230 -12.38 18.83 10.45
N TYR A 231 -11.38 19.38 9.80
CA TYR A 231 -11.50 20.55 8.92
C TYR A 231 -12.12 20.23 7.55
N GLY A 232 -12.18 18.95 7.18
CA GLY A 232 -12.80 18.44 5.96
C GLY A 232 -14.17 17.82 6.21
N GLU A 233 -14.61 16.95 5.31
CA GLU A 233 -15.86 16.21 5.47
C GLU A 233 -15.72 15.16 6.57
N LYS A 234 -16.61 15.20 7.55
CA LYS A 234 -16.60 14.28 8.68
C LYS A 234 -17.07 12.89 8.25
N SER A 235 -16.46 11.85 8.78
CA SER A 235 -16.98 10.49 8.63
C SER A 235 -18.40 10.38 9.18
N LYS A 236 -19.21 9.57 8.51
CA LYS A 236 -20.58 9.26 8.96
C LYS A 236 -20.61 8.23 10.10
N VAL A 237 -19.51 7.50 10.29
CA VAL A 237 -19.33 6.52 11.37
C VAL A 237 -18.57 7.16 12.51
N LYS A 238 -19.05 6.96 13.74
CA LYS A 238 -18.41 7.51 14.94
C LYS A 238 -17.24 6.64 15.41
N ASN A 239 -17.40 5.31 15.41
CA ASN A 239 -16.42 4.38 15.94
C ASN A 239 -16.07 3.30 14.93
N VAL A 240 -14.78 3.07 14.74
CA VAL A 240 -14.25 1.98 13.90
C VAL A 240 -13.23 1.19 14.70
N ARG A 241 -13.45 -0.11 14.86
CA ARG A 241 -12.47 -1.02 15.44
C ARG A 241 -11.79 -1.81 14.34
N VAL A 242 -10.48 -1.78 14.30
CA VAL A 242 -9.69 -2.60 13.37
C VAL A 242 -9.01 -3.71 14.17
N LYS A 243 -9.48 -4.93 14.02
CA LYS A 243 -8.89 -6.14 14.63
C LYS A 243 -7.67 -6.61 13.83
N VAL A 244 -6.72 -7.20 14.53
CA VAL A 244 -5.58 -7.89 13.91
C VAL A 244 -5.92 -9.38 13.80
N ILE A 245 -6.10 -9.86 12.57
CA ILE A 245 -6.37 -11.26 12.27
C ILE A 245 -5.40 -11.68 11.16
N PRO A 246 -4.24 -12.29 11.47
CA PRO A 246 -3.16 -12.54 10.49
C PRO A 246 -3.52 -13.56 9.40
N ASP A 247 -4.31 -14.57 9.74
CA ASP A 247 -4.68 -15.66 8.83
C ASP A 247 -5.88 -15.28 7.94
N SER A 248 -5.76 -15.42 6.62
CA SER A 248 -6.78 -15.00 5.65
C SER A 248 -8.06 -15.85 5.72
N GLN A 249 -7.95 -17.15 6.02
CA GLN A 249 -9.09 -18.03 6.18
C GLN A 249 -9.90 -17.67 7.45
N THR A 250 -9.20 -17.27 8.51
CA THR A 250 -9.83 -16.78 9.74
C THR A 250 -10.56 -15.46 9.49
N ARG A 251 -9.95 -14.51 8.73
CA ARG A 251 -10.64 -13.27 8.33
C ARG A 251 -11.88 -13.54 7.49
N TYR A 252 -11.79 -14.45 6.52
CA TYR A 252 -12.94 -14.89 5.72
C TYR A 252 -14.06 -15.44 6.61
N THR A 253 -13.73 -16.31 7.59
CA THR A 253 -14.72 -16.90 8.51
C THR A 253 -15.35 -15.83 9.40
N ALA A 254 -14.55 -14.89 9.92
CA ALA A 254 -15.03 -13.77 10.74
C ALA A 254 -15.96 -12.83 9.94
N LEU A 255 -15.69 -12.62 8.64
CA LEU A 255 -16.56 -11.84 7.77
C LEU A 255 -17.90 -12.57 7.52
N LYS A 256 -17.86 -13.88 7.25
CA LYS A 256 -19.08 -14.71 7.07
C LYS A 256 -19.95 -14.80 8.32
N SER A 257 -19.35 -14.80 9.49
CA SER A 257 -20.08 -14.83 10.78
C SER A 257 -20.53 -13.44 11.26
N GLU A 258 -20.25 -12.40 10.48
CA GLU A 258 -20.53 -10.99 10.84
C GLU A 258 -19.78 -10.50 12.10
N GLU A 259 -18.73 -11.19 12.51
CA GLU A 259 -17.83 -10.72 13.56
C GLU A 259 -17.05 -9.47 13.12
N ILE A 260 -16.79 -9.37 11.81
CA ILE A 260 -16.25 -8.19 11.15
C ILE A 260 -17.14 -7.80 9.96
N MET A 261 -17.15 -6.50 9.61
CA MET A 261 -17.93 -6.00 8.49
C MET A 261 -17.11 -5.87 7.20
N GLY A 262 -15.80 -5.89 7.29
CA GLY A 262 -14.91 -5.79 6.14
C GLY A 262 -13.48 -6.13 6.49
N VAL A 263 -12.69 -6.38 5.45
CA VAL A 263 -11.25 -6.59 5.55
C VAL A 263 -10.52 -5.42 4.91
N MET A 264 -9.36 -5.07 5.43
CA MET A 264 -8.53 -3.97 4.95
C MET A 264 -7.05 -4.35 4.90
N ASP A 265 -6.24 -3.49 4.27
CA ASP A 265 -4.82 -3.68 4.02
C ASP A 265 -4.52 -4.58 2.81
N LEU A 266 -3.28 -4.51 2.34
CA LEU A 266 -2.79 -5.33 1.22
C LEU A 266 -2.84 -6.82 1.55
N GLY A 267 -3.37 -7.62 0.62
CA GLY A 267 -3.53 -9.05 0.82
C GLY A 267 -4.56 -9.40 1.91
N ALA A 268 -5.53 -8.53 2.14
CA ALA A 268 -6.57 -8.70 3.16
C ALA A 268 -7.43 -9.95 2.93
N ILE A 269 -7.66 -10.30 1.65
CA ILE A 269 -8.37 -11.52 1.25
C ILE A 269 -7.71 -12.06 -0.02
N THR A 270 -7.63 -13.39 -0.16
CA THR A 270 -7.14 -13.99 -1.40
C THR A 270 -8.22 -13.98 -2.49
N PRO A 271 -7.86 -13.98 -3.78
CA PRO A 271 -8.83 -14.04 -4.87
C PRO A 271 -9.81 -15.21 -4.77
N GLU A 272 -9.34 -16.39 -4.35
CA GLU A 272 -10.16 -17.59 -4.18
C GLU A 272 -11.21 -17.40 -3.08
N LEU A 273 -10.81 -16.87 -1.94
CA LEU A 273 -11.71 -16.60 -0.82
C LEU A 273 -12.71 -15.48 -1.17
N ALA A 274 -12.29 -14.48 -1.92
CA ALA A 274 -13.17 -13.43 -2.43
C ALA A 274 -14.22 -14.00 -3.39
N ALA A 275 -13.82 -14.86 -4.33
CA ALA A 275 -14.72 -15.54 -5.25
C ALA A 275 -15.71 -16.46 -4.52
N GLU A 276 -15.28 -17.16 -3.45
CA GLU A 276 -16.14 -17.97 -2.62
C GLU A 276 -17.14 -17.11 -1.84
N LEU A 277 -16.71 -15.97 -1.33
CA LEU A 277 -17.55 -15.05 -0.58
C LEU A 277 -18.68 -14.48 -1.46
N LEU A 278 -18.37 -14.14 -2.71
CA LEU A 278 -19.33 -13.55 -3.67
C LEU A 278 -20.44 -14.52 -4.11
N LYS A 279 -20.38 -15.80 -3.75
CA LYS A 279 -21.52 -16.73 -3.92
C LYS A 279 -22.68 -16.41 -2.99
N ASP A 280 -22.47 -15.53 -2.01
CA ASP A 280 -23.48 -15.03 -1.07
C ASP A 280 -23.72 -13.54 -1.34
N ASP A 281 -24.95 -13.20 -1.70
CA ASP A 281 -25.36 -11.85 -2.08
C ASP A 281 -25.20 -10.80 -0.96
N GLN A 282 -24.94 -11.22 0.27
CA GLN A 282 -24.71 -10.31 1.40
C GLN A 282 -23.36 -9.62 1.34
N PHE A 283 -22.43 -10.14 0.53
CA PHE A 283 -21.07 -9.63 0.46
C PHE A 283 -20.79 -8.93 -0.87
N ALA A 284 -19.77 -8.08 -0.84
CA ALA A 284 -19.22 -7.41 -2.00
C ALA A 284 -17.69 -7.35 -1.89
N THR A 285 -17.05 -7.12 -3.02
CA THR A 285 -15.63 -6.81 -3.12
C THR A 285 -15.45 -5.46 -3.76
N SER A 286 -14.32 -4.82 -3.49
CA SER A 286 -13.85 -3.65 -4.22
C SER A 286 -12.37 -3.85 -4.54
N THR A 287 -11.97 -3.36 -5.71
CA THR A 287 -10.58 -3.39 -6.17
C THR A 287 -10.12 -2.01 -6.60
N SER A 288 -8.85 -1.74 -6.41
CA SER A 288 -8.16 -0.58 -6.98
C SER A 288 -6.79 -0.99 -7.49
N LYS A 289 -6.14 -0.12 -8.26
CA LYS A 289 -4.71 -0.29 -8.55
C LYS A 289 -3.94 -0.46 -7.24
N SER A 290 -2.88 -1.24 -7.29
CA SER A 290 -1.91 -1.39 -6.20
C SER A 290 -0.56 -0.84 -6.64
N THR A 291 0.30 -0.51 -5.69
CA THR A 291 1.69 -0.16 -5.98
C THR A 291 2.60 -1.38 -6.15
N ILE A 292 2.04 -2.57 -6.05
CA ILE A 292 2.79 -3.83 -6.08
C ILE A 292 2.81 -4.40 -7.50
N THR A 293 4.00 -4.75 -7.97
CA THR A 293 4.20 -5.55 -9.18
C THR A 293 4.81 -6.89 -8.80
N GLN A 294 4.34 -7.95 -9.42
CA GLN A 294 4.83 -9.32 -9.27
C GLN A 294 5.90 -9.60 -10.32
N PHE A 295 7.01 -10.19 -9.90
CA PHE A 295 8.18 -10.44 -10.73
C PHE A 295 8.67 -11.89 -10.67
N MET A 296 9.29 -12.31 -11.76
CA MET A 296 10.14 -13.49 -11.84
C MET A 296 11.59 -13.01 -12.02
N ALA A 297 12.34 -12.95 -10.93
CA ALA A 297 13.77 -12.67 -10.99
C ALA A 297 14.51 -13.88 -11.54
N VAL A 298 15.48 -13.63 -12.42
CA VAL A 298 16.43 -14.62 -12.88
C VAL A 298 17.85 -14.19 -12.55
N ASN A 299 18.66 -15.12 -12.04
CA ASN A 299 20.05 -14.86 -11.68
C ASN A 299 20.90 -14.73 -12.94
N GLY A 300 21.09 -13.50 -13.42
CA GLY A 300 21.86 -13.21 -14.64
C GLY A 300 23.37 -13.38 -14.50
N THR A 301 23.87 -13.73 -13.31
CA THR A 301 25.29 -14.05 -13.09
C THR A 301 25.61 -15.52 -13.35
N LYS A 302 24.59 -16.37 -13.56
CA LYS A 302 24.70 -17.82 -13.78
C LYS A 302 24.08 -18.25 -15.10
N ALA A 303 24.62 -19.34 -15.65
CA ALA A 303 23.97 -20.01 -16.78
C ALA A 303 22.60 -20.60 -16.33
N PRO A 304 21.60 -20.62 -17.22
CA PRO A 304 21.63 -20.11 -18.60
C PRO A 304 21.33 -18.61 -18.69
N PHE A 305 21.00 -17.93 -17.58
CA PHE A 305 20.47 -16.57 -17.57
C PHE A 305 21.52 -15.45 -17.67
N ASN A 306 22.81 -15.81 -17.71
CA ASN A 306 23.88 -14.91 -18.15
C ASN A 306 23.88 -14.67 -19.67
N ASN A 307 22.94 -15.28 -20.38
CA ASN A 307 22.68 -15.05 -21.80
C ASN A 307 21.42 -14.18 -21.95
N GLU A 308 21.58 -12.95 -22.45
CA GLU A 308 20.49 -11.98 -22.61
C GLU A 308 19.35 -12.50 -23.49
N LYS A 309 19.67 -13.23 -24.58
CA LYS A 309 18.65 -13.79 -25.48
C LYS A 309 17.75 -14.80 -24.77
N ILE A 310 18.28 -15.54 -23.80
CA ILE A 310 17.48 -16.47 -22.99
C ILE A 310 16.55 -15.67 -22.05
N LYS A 311 17.02 -14.59 -21.41
CA LYS A 311 16.17 -13.74 -20.58
C LYS A 311 15.03 -13.09 -21.38
N GLU A 312 15.34 -12.53 -22.56
CA GLU A 312 14.34 -11.97 -23.48
C GLU A 312 13.32 -13.04 -23.92
N ALA A 313 13.81 -14.23 -24.27
CA ALA A 313 12.95 -15.34 -24.67
C ALA A 313 12.04 -15.81 -23.51
N LEU A 314 12.51 -15.83 -22.28
CA LEU A 314 11.66 -16.12 -21.11
C LEU A 314 10.50 -15.13 -20.98
N SER A 315 10.74 -13.84 -21.22
CA SER A 315 9.66 -12.85 -21.20
C SER A 315 8.59 -13.11 -22.26
N LEU A 316 8.96 -13.68 -23.42
CA LEU A 316 8.03 -14.09 -24.48
C LEU A 316 7.36 -15.45 -24.22
N LEU A 317 7.95 -16.28 -23.37
CA LEU A 317 7.52 -17.67 -23.10
C LEU A 317 6.40 -17.72 -22.06
N ILE A 318 6.35 -16.78 -21.12
CA ILE A 318 5.40 -16.76 -20.01
C ILE A 318 4.08 -16.12 -20.43
N ASP A 319 3.00 -16.88 -20.36
CA ASP A 319 1.63 -16.38 -20.55
C ASP A 319 1.12 -15.71 -19.28
N ARG A 320 1.18 -14.40 -19.26
CA ARG A 320 0.76 -13.56 -18.14
C ARG A 320 -0.76 -13.51 -17.98
N ASP A 321 -1.49 -13.62 -19.10
CA ASP A 321 -2.95 -13.67 -19.07
C ASP A 321 -3.43 -14.94 -18.37
N THR A 322 -2.79 -16.08 -18.61
CA THR A 322 -3.06 -17.32 -17.87
C THR A 322 -2.77 -17.14 -16.37
N ILE A 323 -1.65 -16.54 -16.01
CA ILE A 323 -1.33 -16.30 -14.59
C ILE A 323 -2.43 -15.47 -13.93
N VAL A 324 -2.82 -14.34 -14.51
CA VAL A 324 -3.82 -13.44 -13.91
C VAL A 324 -5.21 -14.07 -13.90
N ASN A 325 -5.66 -14.64 -15.01
CA ASN A 325 -7.04 -15.11 -15.13
C ASN A 325 -7.29 -16.41 -14.37
N GLU A 326 -6.36 -17.38 -14.45
CA GLU A 326 -6.55 -18.71 -13.88
C GLU A 326 -6.12 -18.80 -12.41
N PHE A 327 -5.05 -18.08 -12.01
CA PHE A 327 -4.49 -18.23 -10.67
C PHE A 327 -4.81 -17.03 -9.75
N TYR A 328 -5.09 -15.85 -10.33
CA TYR A 328 -5.47 -14.65 -9.56
C TYR A 328 -6.94 -14.25 -9.78
N GLY A 329 -7.75 -15.12 -10.42
CA GLY A 329 -9.18 -14.88 -10.61
C GLY A 329 -9.49 -13.58 -11.38
N GLY A 330 -8.59 -13.14 -12.25
CA GLY A 330 -8.69 -11.87 -13.00
C GLY A 330 -8.30 -10.63 -12.18
N HIS A 331 -7.80 -10.80 -10.96
CA HIS A 331 -7.37 -9.69 -10.09
C HIS A 331 -5.90 -9.33 -10.32
N GLY A 332 -5.64 -8.60 -11.38
CA GLY A 332 -4.31 -8.13 -11.77
C GLY A 332 -4.30 -7.59 -13.20
N THR A 333 -3.23 -6.90 -13.57
CA THR A 333 -3.04 -6.41 -14.94
C THR A 333 -1.72 -6.98 -15.48
N PRO A 334 -1.74 -7.86 -16.48
CA PRO A 334 -0.53 -8.38 -17.11
C PRO A 334 0.38 -7.24 -17.59
N THR A 335 1.67 -7.31 -17.28
CA THR A 335 2.63 -6.27 -17.68
C THR A 335 4.00 -6.83 -18.01
N ILE A 336 4.72 -6.14 -18.90
CA ILE A 336 6.16 -6.27 -19.12
C ILE A 336 6.91 -4.98 -18.75
N ASN A 337 6.20 -4.00 -18.18
CA ASN A 337 6.79 -2.76 -17.72
C ASN A 337 7.32 -2.95 -16.29
N ILE A 338 8.58 -2.57 -16.05
CA ILE A 338 9.15 -2.56 -14.70
C ILE A 338 8.49 -1.51 -13.82
N LEU A 339 7.97 -0.42 -14.41
CA LEU A 339 7.31 0.66 -13.69
C LEU A 339 5.81 0.38 -13.55
N ASN A 340 5.34 0.36 -12.32
CA ASN A 340 3.94 0.17 -11.96
C ASN A 340 3.07 1.37 -12.37
N GLN A 341 1.86 1.10 -12.87
CA GLN A 341 0.86 2.10 -13.30
C GLN A 341 0.31 3.02 -12.18
N ALA A 342 0.74 2.81 -10.95
CA ALA A 342 0.52 3.76 -9.85
C ALA A 342 1.45 4.98 -9.92
N SER A 343 2.49 4.97 -10.77
CA SER A 343 3.32 6.14 -11.06
C SER A 343 2.69 6.98 -12.17
N PRO A 344 2.61 8.32 -12.02
CA PRO A 344 2.15 9.20 -13.11
C PRO A 344 3.13 9.24 -14.31
N PHE A 345 4.32 8.66 -14.18
CA PHE A 345 5.30 8.50 -15.25
C PHE A 345 5.19 7.15 -15.97
N ALA A 346 4.29 6.27 -15.53
CA ALA A 346 4.14 4.97 -16.15
C ALA A 346 3.37 5.06 -17.46
N LYS A 347 3.86 4.35 -18.48
CA LYS A 347 3.15 4.16 -19.74
C LYS A 347 2.65 2.72 -19.86
N GLU A 348 1.54 2.54 -20.55
CA GLU A 348 1.04 1.21 -20.85
C GLU A 348 1.94 0.52 -21.88
N ILE A 349 2.52 -0.63 -21.52
CA ILE A 349 3.26 -1.51 -22.42
C ILE A 349 2.60 -2.88 -22.39
N LYS A 350 1.97 -3.26 -23.50
CA LYS A 350 1.24 -4.53 -23.60
C LYS A 350 2.18 -5.72 -23.61
N PRO A 351 1.93 -6.75 -22.80
CA PRO A 351 2.67 -7.99 -22.86
C PRO A 351 2.60 -8.63 -24.25
N VAL A 352 3.69 -9.28 -24.62
CA VAL A 352 3.79 -10.03 -25.86
C VAL A 352 4.04 -11.49 -25.50
N TYR A 353 3.15 -12.39 -25.92
CA TYR A 353 3.25 -13.83 -25.74
C TYR A 353 3.54 -14.51 -27.08
N HIS A 354 4.76 -15.06 -27.24
CA HIS A 354 5.22 -15.73 -28.44
C HIS A 354 5.98 -17.01 -28.08
N PRO A 355 5.31 -18.06 -27.56
CA PRO A 355 5.98 -19.24 -27.03
C PRO A 355 6.81 -19.98 -28.06
N GLU A 356 6.36 -20.10 -29.30
CA GLU A 356 7.11 -20.82 -30.36
C GLU A 356 8.42 -20.11 -30.75
N LYS A 357 8.39 -18.76 -30.78
CA LYS A 357 9.61 -17.96 -30.97
C LYS A 357 10.57 -18.13 -29.81
N ALA A 358 10.03 -18.07 -28.58
CA ALA A 358 10.80 -18.21 -27.35
C ALA A 358 11.47 -19.59 -27.26
N LYS A 359 10.71 -20.67 -27.49
CA LYS A 359 11.21 -22.05 -27.51
C LYS A 359 12.35 -22.22 -28.50
N LYS A 360 12.20 -21.67 -29.73
CA LYS A 360 13.24 -21.72 -30.74
C LYS A 360 14.53 -21.05 -30.26
N ILE A 361 14.43 -19.82 -29.70
CA ILE A 361 15.59 -19.08 -29.23
C ILE A 361 16.29 -19.84 -28.08
N ILE A 362 15.54 -20.31 -27.09
CA ILE A 362 16.11 -21.01 -25.93
C ILE A 362 16.80 -22.31 -26.41
N ASN A 363 16.17 -23.10 -27.27
CA ASN A 363 16.76 -24.33 -27.77
C ASN A 363 18.04 -24.08 -28.62
N GLU A 364 18.08 -23.00 -29.42
CA GLU A 364 19.27 -22.60 -30.16
C GLU A 364 20.41 -22.16 -29.22
N GLU A 365 20.12 -21.36 -28.21
CA GLU A 365 21.13 -20.86 -27.28
C GLU A 365 21.61 -21.94 -26.28
N LEU A 366 20.76 -22.91 -25.93
CA LEU A 366 21.15 -24.08 -25.13
C LEU A 366 21.84 -25.18 -25.95
N ASN A 367 21.87 -25.07 -27.30
CA ASN A 367 22.41 -26.12 -28.21
C ASN A 367 21.79 -27.52 -27.95
N GLY A 368 20.54 -27.60 -27.50
CA GLY A 368 19.86 -28.82 -27.14
C GLY A 368 20.26 -29.44 -25.81
N GLU A 369 21.06 -28.76 -25.01
CA GLU A 369 21.38 -29.18 -23.64
C GLU A 369 20.20 -28.96 -22.70
N THR A 370 20.12 -29.80 -21.64
CA THR A 370 19.15 -29.64 -20.58
C THR A 370 19.87 -29.15 -19.31
N MET A 371 19.17 -28.34 -18.48
CA MET A 371 19.73 -27.80 -17.26
C MET A 371 18.74 -27.94 -16.08
N GLU A 372 19.29 -28.24 -14.91
CA GLU A 372 18.55 -28.15 -13.64
C GLU A 372 18.70 -26.76 -13.05
N LEU A 373 17.61 -26.21 -12.52
CA LEU A 373 17.51 -24.85 -11.99
C LEU A 373 16.95 -24.87 -10.58
N ASP A 374 17.52 -24.09 -9.69
CA ASP A 374 16.98 -23.82 -8.37
C ASP A 374 15.93 -22.70 -8.46
N PHE A 375 14.67 -23.02 -8.19
CA PHE A 375 13.55 -22.10 -8.20
C PHE A 375 13.07 -21.84 -6.77
N ILE A 376 13.35 -20.68 -6.22
CA ILE A 376 12.98 -20.32 -4.86
C ILE A 376 11.74 -19.43 -4.81
N ILE A 377 10.87 -19.66 -3.84
CA ILE A 377 9.72 -18.81 -3.53
C ILE A 377 9.66 -18.52 -2.03
N PRO A 378 9.28 -17.30 -1.61
CA PRO A 378 9.19 -16.98 -0.19
C PRO A 378 7.89 -17.52 0.43
N SER A 379 7.97 -18.02 1.67
CA SER A 379 6.80 -18.52 2.39
C SER A 379 5.69 -17.48 2.54
N TYR A 380 6.03 -16.21 2.81
CA TYR A 380 5.04 -15.13 2.85
C TYR A 380 4.29 -14.94 1.52
N GLY A 381 4.92 -15.27 0.39
CA GLY A 381 4.29 -15.23 -0.93
C GLY A 381 3.29 -16.36 -1.11
N VAL A 382 3.55 -17.53 -0.51
CA VAL A 382 2.61 -18.67 -0.52
C VAL A 382 1.38 -18.37 0.34
N ASP A 383 1.57 -17.65 1.45
CA ASP A 383 0.48 -17.31 2.38
C ASP A 383 -0.43 -16.18 1.85
N ARG A 384 0.10 -15.31 1.00
CA ARG A 384 -0.60 -14.11 0.50
C ARG A 384 -1.02 -14.20 -0.97
N TYR A 385 -0.31 -15.00 -1.74
CA TYR A 385 -0.45 -15.13 -3.18
C TYR A 385 -0.40 -16.60 -3.60
N PRO A 386 -0.94 -16.99 -4.76
CA PRO A 386 -0.85 -18.37 -5.27
C PRO A 386 0.55 -18.68 -5.85
N TYR A 387 1.63 -18.28 -5.16
CA TYR A 387 3.00 -18.43 -5.65
C TYR A 387 3.38 -19.88 -5.95
N LYS A 388 2.87 -20.83 -5.18
CA LYS A 388 3.14 -22.25 -5.45
C LYS A 388 2.58 -22.66 -6.81
N THR A 389 1.31 -22.31 -7.09
CA THR A 389 0.65 -22.63 -8.36
C THR A 389 1.33 -21.92 -9.56
N VAL A 390 1.70 -20.64 -9.36
CA VAL A 390 2.45 -19.89 -10.40
C VAL A 390 3.82 -20.52 -10.65
N ALA A 391 4.54 -20.92 -9.60
CA ALA A 391 5.83 -21.58 -9.76
C ALA A 391 5.72 -22.94 -10.47
N GLU A 392 4.71 -23.75 -10.12
CA GLU A 392 4.41 -25.02 -10.79
C GLU A 392 4.04 -24.83 -12.27
N TYR A 393 3.28 -23.78 -12.59
CA TYR A 393 3.00 -23.40 -13.98
C TYR A 393 4.28 -23.02 -14.73
N ILE A 394 5.11 -22.13 -14.17
CA ILE A 394 6.38 -21.71 -14.78
C ILE A 394 7.33 -22.92 -14.92
N GLN A 395 7.40 -23.81 -13.93
CA GLN A 395 8.17 -25.06 -13.99
C GLN A 395 7.75 -25.92 -15.21
N ALA A 396 6.44 -26.08 -15.41
CA ALA A 396 5.91 -26.84 -16.54
C ALA A 396 6.32 -26.22 -17.89
N VAL A 397 6.18 -24.90 -18.02
CA VAL A 397 6.56 -24.15 -19.22
C VAL A 397 8.06 -24.25 -19.51
N LEU A 398 8.92 -24.15 -18.48
CA LEU A 398 10.37 -24.27 -18.59
C LEU A 398 10.80 -25.69 -19.02
N SER A 399 10.08 -26.72 -18.56
CA SER A 399 10.40 -28.11 -18.91
C SER A 399 10.27 -28.40 -20.43
N GLU A 400 9.40 -27.65 -21.12
CA GLU A 400 9.21 -27.76 -22.57
C GLU A 400 10.43 -27.28 -23.38
N VAL A 401 11.32 -26.53 -22.74
CA VAL A 401 12.55 -26.00 -23.36
C VAL A 401 13.83 -26.57 -22.73
N GLY A 402 13.73 -27.70 -22.03
CA GLY A 402 14.90 -28.40 -21.46
C GLY A 402 15.41 -27.78 -20.14
N LEU A 403 14.65 -26.89 -19.53
CA LEU A 403 14.99 -26.28 -18.22
C LEU A 403 14.14 -26.94 -17.13
N THR A 404 14.76 -27.75 -16.29
CA THR A 404 14.09 -28.45 -15.17
C THR A 404 14.23 -27.64 -13.89
N ALA A 405 13.16 -27.00 -13.45
CA ALA A 405 13.18 -26.18 -12.25
C ALA A 405 12.80 -26.99 -10.99
N ASN A 406 13.62 -26.89 -9.94
CA ASN A 406 13.39 -27.49 -8.63
C ASN A 406 12.85 -26.44 -7.66
N ILE A 407 11.55 -26.50 -7.31
CA ILE A 407 10.88 -25.48 -6.50
C ILE A 407 11.20 -25.71 -5.00
N THR A 408 11.69 -24.67 -4.33
CA THR A 408 11.94 -24.65 -2.89
C THR A 408 11.26 -23.47 -2.23
N ILE A 409 10.48 -23.72 -1.17
CA ILE A 409 9.84 -22.68 -0.36
C ILE A 409 10.79 -22.34 0.80
N LEU A 410 11.17 -21.07 0.91
CA LEU A 410 12.08 -20.56 1.93
C LEU A 410 11.36 -19.57 2.85
N ASP A 411 11.73 -19.55 4.14
CA ASP A 411 11.31 -18.45 5.01
C ASP A 411 11.91 -17.11 4.55
N GLY A 412 11.33 -16.00 5.02
CA GLY A 412 11.70 -14.67 4.52
C GLY A 412 13.17 -14.29 4.75
N ALA A 413 13.84 -14.83 5.77
CA ALA A 413 15.25 -14.58 6.05
C ALA A 413 16.14 -15.40 5.12
N ALA A 414 15.89 -16.72 5.02
CA ALA A 414 16.59 -17.62 4.12
C ALA A 414 16.42 -17.22 2.64
N PHE A 415 15.21 -16.77 2.26
CA PHE A 415 14.95 -16.26 0.91
C PHE A 415 15.81 -15.04 0.56
N LYS A 416 15.88 -14.04 1.44
CA LYS A 416 16.71 -12.85 1.25
C LYS A 416 18.22 -13.20 1.22
N GLU A 417 18.64 -14.15 2.05
CA GLU A 417 20.02 -14.61 2.07
C GLU A 417 20.39 -15.34 0.76
N ALA A 418 19.53 -16.24 0.29
CA ALA A 418 19.71 -16.92 -0.99
C ALA A 418 19.80 -15.93 -2.17
N GLN A 419 18.91 -14.92 -2.20
CA GLN A 419 18.98 -13.87 -3.22
C GLN A 419 20.31 -13.10 -3.17
N LYS A 420 20.72 -12.66 -1.96
CA LYS A 420 21.95 -11.89 -1.75
C LYS A 420 23.22 -12.68 -2.14
N ASN A 421 23.24 -13.98 -1.85
CA ASN A 421 24.37 -14.85 -2.17
C ASN A 421 24.33 -15.34 -3.63
N GLY A 422 23.22 -15.13 -4.35
CA GLY A 422 22.99 -15.68 -5.67
C GLY A 422 22.76 -17.20 -5.65
N ASP A 423 22.26 -17.77 -4.53
CA ASP A 423 22.02 -19.21 -4.36
C ASP A 423 20.65 -19.59 -4.92
N TYR A 424 20.38 -19.20 -6.17
CA TYR A 424 19.18 -19.50 -6.92
C TYR A 424 19.42 -19.27 -8.41
N ASN A 425 18.51 -19.80 -9.25
CA ASN A 425 18.42 -19.47 -10.67
C ASN A 425 17.17 -18.63 -10.96
N ILE A 426 16.03 -18.97 -10.35
CA ILE A 426 14.74 -18.26 -10.50
C ILE A 426 14.17 -17.98 -9.12
N ALA A 427 13.54 -16.81 -8.97
CA ALA A 427 12.82 -16.44 -7.76
C ALA A 427 11.52 -15.70 -8.10
N LEU A 428 10.40 -16.00 -7.41
CA LEU A 428 9.22 -15.13 -7.43
C LEU A 428 9.31 -14.12 -6.30
N HIS A 429 9.06 -12.87 -6.60
CA HIS A 429 9.03 -11.82 -5.59
C HIS A 429 8.09 -10.68 -6.00
N THR A 430 7.85 -9.78 -5.05
CA THR A 430 7.10 -8.55 -5.27
C THR A 430 8.00 -7.35 -5.16
N GLN A 431 7.69 -6.31 -5.92
CA GLN A 431 8.25 -4.99 -5.72
C GLN A 431 7.13 -3.98 -5.54
N GLY A 432 7.23 -3.19 -4.47
CA GLY A 432 6.38 -2.03 -4.27
C GLY A 432 6.99 -0.79 -4.90
N LEU A 433 6.16 0.06 -5.48
CA LEU A 433 6.56 1.41 -5.89
C LEU A 433 6.73 2.27 -4.62
N PRO A 434 7.95 2.59 -4.21
CA PRO A 434 8.18 3.26 -2.92
C PRO A 434 7.80 4.73 -2.94
N ASN A 435 7.71 5.31 -4.12
CA ASN A 435 7.42 6.71 -4.40
C ASN A 435 6.84 6.80 -5.82
N ALA A 436 5.90 7.68 -6.04
CA ALA A 436 5.32 7.90 -7.37
C ALA A 436 6.35 8.37 -8.40
N GLU A 437 7.41 9.04 -7.96
CA GLU A 437 8.57 9.37 -8.79
C GLU A 437 9.53 8.17 -8.86
N PRO A 438 9.81 7.61 -10.07
CA PRO A 438 10.35 6.26 -10.19
C PRO A 438 11.88 6.16 -10.26
N PHE A 439 12.64 7.21 -9.97
CA PHE A 439 14.11 7.20 -10.07
C PHE A 439 14.73 5.99 -9.36
N THR A 440 14.23 5.66 -8.16
CA THR A 440 14.78 4.55 -7.36
C THR A 440 14.52 3.17 -7.98
N ILE A 441 13.46 3.04 -8.79
CA ILE A 441 13.18 1.81 -9.53
C ILE A 441 14.23 1.63 -10.61
N PHE A 442 14.37 2.60 -11.49
CA PHE A 442 15.32 2.50 -12.60
C PHE A 442 16.78 2.44 -12.12
N SER A 443 17.19 3.32 -11.20
CA SER A 443 18.55 3.31 -10.66
C SER A 443 18.87 2.04 -9.84
N GLY A 444 17.88 1.43 -9.21
CA GLY A 444 18.07 0.20 -8.45
C GLY A 444 18.19 -1.05 -9.32
N TYR A 445 17.34 -1.17 -10.33
CA TYR A 445 17.20 -2.39 -11.13
C TYR A 445 17.93 -2.34 -12.47
N MET A 446 18.00 -1.16 -13.11
CA MET A 446 18.53 -1.00 -14.45
C MET A 446 19.90 -0.33 -14.53
N SER A 447 20.47 0.12 -13.41
CA SER A 447 21.87 0.50 -13.40
C SER A 447 22.77 -0.72 -13.19
N SER A 448 23.89 -0.77 -13.90
CA SER A 448 24.95 -1.79 -13.71
C SER A 448 25.48 -1.82 -12.28
N GLN A 449 25.41 -0.69 -11.55
CA GLN A 449 25.78 -0.53 -10.14
C GLN A 449 24.55 -0.44 -9.23
N GLY A 450 23.37 -0.79 -9.74
CA GLY A 450 22.11 -0.68 -9.03
C GLY A 450 22.00 -1.56 -7.81
N SER A 451 21.48 -1.01 -6.72
CA SER A 451 21.37 -1.74 -5.45
C SER A 451 20.52 -3.01 -5.55
N SER A 452 19.44 -2.99 -6.31
CA SER A 452 18.57 -4.16 -6.54
C SER A 452 19.19 -5.14 -7.55
N ASN A 453 19.85 -4.63 -8.60
CA ASN A 453 20.60 -5.44 -9.55
C ASN A 453 21.65 -6.29 -8.82
N ILE A 454 22.41 -5.68 -7.90
CA ILE A 454 23.42 -6.39 -7.09
C ILE A 454 22.76 -7.30 -6.06
N ALA A 455 21.75 -6.81 -5.31
CA ALA A 455 21.14 -7.55 -4.22
C ALA A 455 20.38 -8.82 -4.69
N TYR A 456 19.89 -8.80 -5.92
CA TYR A 456 19.20 -9.94 -6.53
C TYR A 456 20.03 -10.66 -7.58
N SER A 457 21.32 -10.35 -7.70
CA SER A 457 22.21 -10.98 -8.68
C SER A 457 21.65 -11.00 -10.11
N LEU A 458 20.97 -9.91 -10.52
CA LEU A 458 20.28 -9.85 -11.83
C LEU A 458 21.29 -9.83 -13.00
N GLY A 459 22.51 -9.36 -12.75
CA GLY A 459 23.58 -9.31 -13.75
C GLY A 459 23.26 -8.39 -14.94
N TYR A 460 22.40 -7.40 -14.70
CA TYR A 460 21.97 -6.47 -15.75
C TYR A 460 23.05 -5.44 -16.07
N VAL A 461 23.35 -5.30 -17.34
CA VAL A 461 24.26 -4.29 -17.87
C VAL A 461 23.69 -3.73 -19.18
N ASP A 462 23.38 -2.45 -19.22
CA ASP A 462 22.95 -1.71 -20.40
C ASP A 462 23.54 -0.30 -20.36
N GLU A 463 24.45 -0.01 -21.30
CA GLU A 463 25.17 1.27 -21.33
C GLU A 463 24.21 2.45 -21.50
N ARG A 464 23.13 2.27 -22.32
CA ARG A 464 22.16 3.33 -22.55
C ARG A 464 21.30 3.60 -21.31
N ALA A 465 20.90 2.56 -20.59
CA ALA A 465 20.21 2.73 -19.32
C ALA A 465 21.08 3.43 -18.29
N ASP A 466 22.35 3.05 -18.15
CA ASP A 466 23.30 3.75 -17.26
C ASP A 466 23.44 5.25 -17.61
N GLU A 467 23.59 5.59 -18.91
CA GLU A 467 23.64 6.98 -19.36
C GLU A 467 22.38 7.78 -18.99
N LEU A 468 21.21 7.19 -19.22
CA LEU A 468 19.92 7.82 -18.90
C LEU A 468 19.72 8.02 -17.40
N ILE A 469 20.11 7.04 -16.58
CA ILE A 469 20.06 7.13 -15.12
C ILE A 469 21.01 8.21 -14.60
N GLU A 470 22.23 8.33 -15.14
CA GLU A 470 23.14 9.42 -14.79
C GLU A 470 22.57 10.79 -15.20
N LYS A 471 21.94 10.87 -16.39
CA LYS A 471 21.26 12.09 -16.82
C LYS A 471 20.11 12.49 -15.89
N LEU A 472 19.33 11.54 -15.37
CA LEU A 472 18.25 11.81 -14.41
C LEU A 472 18.73 12.49 -13.13
N LYS A 473 19.96 12.24 -12.68
CA LYS A 473 20.52 12.86 -11.46
C LYS A 473 20.65 14.38 -11.58
N ILE A 474 20.81 14.88 -12.79
CA ILE A 474 21.01 16.31 -13.08
C ILE A 474 19.82 16.95 -13.81
N THR A 475 18.82 16.16 -14.23
CA THR A 475 17.63 16.68 -14.92
C THR A 475 16.59 17.10 -13.88
N MET A 476 16.33 18.40 -13.78
CA MET A 476 15.40 18.97 -12.79
C MET A 476 13.99 19.13 -13.34
N ASP A 477 13.84 19.38 -14.64
CA ASP A 477 12.54 19.53 -15.28
C ASP A 477 11.78 18.21 -15.32
N LEU A 478 10.54 18.18 -14.82
CA LEU A 478 9.74 16.96 -14.70
C LEU A 478 9.29 16.41 -16.05
N GLU A 479 9.06 17.26 -17.05
CA GLU A 479 8.69 16.81 -18.40
C GLU A 479 9.88 16.13 -19.09
N GLU A 480 11.08 16.69 -18.95
CA GLU A 480 12.30 16.07 -19.45
C GLU A 480 12.61 14.75 -18.72
N ARG A 481 12.37 14.69 -17.42
CA ARG A 481 12.47 13.42 -16.66
C ARG A 481 11.50 12.39 -17.20
N GLY A 482 10.26 12.80 -17.48
CA GLY A 482 9.24 11.92 -18.08
C GLY A 482 9.72 11.28 -19.39
N LYS A 483 10.32 12.06 -20.28
CA LYS A 483 10.88 11.55 -21.55
C LYS A 483 11.99 10.52 -21.32
N ILE A 484 12.84 10.74 -20.30
CA ILE A 484 13.90 9.78 -19.95
C ILE A 484 13.27 8.50 -19.37
N TYR A 485 12.25 8.62 -18.52
CA TYR A 485 11.52 7.45 -17.99
C TYR A 485 10.81 6.67 -19.10
N ASP A 486 10.27 7.33 -20.11
CA ASP A 486 9.67 6.67 -21.26
C ASP A 486 10.68 5.78 -22.01
N GLU A 487 11.90 6.28 -22.24
CA GLU A 487 12.97 5.53 -22.88
C GLU A 487 13.46 4.36 -22.02
N LEU A 488 13.61 4.56 -20.70
CA LEU A 488 13.99 3.50 -19.76
C LEU A 488 12.93 2.38 -19.69
N GLN A 489 11.65 2.72 -19.76
CA GLN A 489 10.56 1.74 -19.81
C GLN A 489 10.62 0.91 -21.10
N ASP A 490 10.94 1.53 -22.26
CA ASP A 490 11.11 0.79 -23.53
C ASP A 490 12.31 -0.16 -23.46
N ILE A 491 13.43 0.30 -22.91
CA ILE A 491 14.62 -0.54 -22.71
C ILE A 491 14.28 -1.72 -21.81
N SER A 492 13.62 -1.47 -20.66
CA SER A 492 13.24 -2.54 -19.72
C SER A 492 12.31 -3.58 -20.35
N ALA A 493 11.37 -3.15 -21.19
CA ALA A 493 10.45 -4.06 -21.86
C ALA A 493 11.15 -4.94 -22.93
N ALA A 494 12.17 -4.40 -23.59
CA ALA A 494 12.97 -5.12 -24.59
C ALA A 494 14.02 -6.04 -23.94
N HIS A 495 14.72 -5.53 -22.93
CA HIS A 495 15.84 -6.17 -22.22
C HIS A 495 15.57 -6.16 -20.71
N PRO A 496 14.74 -7.07 -20.18
CA PRO A 496 14.33 -7.03 -18.78
C PRO A 496 15.49 -7.37 -17.83
N SER A 497 15.74 -6.47 -16.90
CA SER A 497 16.65 -6.73 -15.75
C SER A 497 16.01 -7.69 -14.75
N ASP A 498 14.72 -7.55 -14.56
CA ASP A 498 13.83 -8.38 -13.76
C ASP A 498 12.56 -8.58 -14.60
N ILE A 499 11.98 -9.78 -14.64
CA ILE A 499 10.88 -10.10 -15.55
C ILE A 499 9.53 -9.78 -14.88
N PRO A 500 8.85 -8.67 -15.25
CA PRO A 500 7.55 -8.37 -14.71
C PRO A 500 6.51 -9.40 -15.19
N LEU A 501 5.64 -9.81 -14.29
CA LEU A 501 4.54 -10.73 -14.59
C LEU A 501 3.21 -9.97 -14.70
N PHE A 502 2.82 -9.29 -13.64
CA PHE A 502 1.61 -8.49 -13.63
C PHE A 502 1.64 -7.47 -12.47
N GLU A 503 0.84 -6.44 -12.60
CA GLU A 503 0.54 -5.51 -11.52
C GLU A 503 -0.59 -6.07 -10.67
N ASP A 504 -0.36 -6.11 -9.37
CA ASP A 504 -1.33 -6.56 -8.39
C ASP A 504 -2.46 -5.53 -8.22
N VAL A 505 -3.54 -5.93 -7.59
CA VAL A 505 -4.63 -5.05 -7.19
C VAL A 505 -4.77 -5.04 -5.67
N ASN A 506 -5.23 -3.93 -5.12
CA ASN A 506 -5.71 -3.91 -3.76
C ASN A 506 -7.14 -4.46 -3.76
N LEU A 507 -7.32 -5.67 -3.25
CA LEU A 507 -8.59 -6.38 -3.18
C LEU A 507 -9.07 -6.42 -1.74
N ILE A 508 -10.27 -5.89 -1.50
CA ILE A 508 -10.97 -5.97 -0.21
C ILE A 508 -12.33 -6.63 -0.38
N ALA A 509 -12.86 -7.14 0.74
CA ALA A 509 -14.20 -7.69 0.80
C ALA A 509 -14.95 -7.15 2.02
N TYR A 510 -16.25 -6.99 1.90
CA TYR A 510 -17.08 -6.43 2.96
C TYR A 510 -18.53 -6.93 2.90
N ASN A 511 -19.22 -6.83 4.03
CA ASN A 511 -20.66 -7.09 4.13
C ASN A 511 -21.43 -5.84 3.67
N LYS A 512 -22.44 -6.00 2.80
CA LYS A 512 -23.28 -4.90 2.27
C LYS A 512 -24.11 -4.17 3.32
N LYS A 513 -24.05 -4.60 4.59
CA LYS A 513 -24.55 -3.80 5.73
C LYS A 513 -23.76 -2.50 5.93
N ILE A 514 -22.58 -2.37 5.32
CA ILE A 514 -21.85 -1.12 5.20
C ILE A 514 -21.77 -0.69 3.73
N SER A 515 -21.70 0.61 3.49
CA SER A 515 -21.54 1.25 2.17
C SER A 515 -20.46 2.32 2.23
N GLY A 516 -20.04 2.85 1.07
CA GLY A 516 -18.96 3.82 0.98
C GLY A 516 -17.58 3.25 1.33
N TYR A 517 -17.45 1.92 1.39
CA TYR A 517 -16.21 1.21 1.70
C TYR A 517 -15.60 0.62 0.43
N GLU A 518 -14.56 1.27 -0.08
CA GLU A 518 -13.92 0.94 -1.34
C GLU A 518 -12.41 0.82 -1.18
N ALA A 519 -11.78 0.00 -2.01
CA ALA A 519 -10.33 -0.08 -2.09
C ALA A 519 -9.76 1.21 -2.72
N THR A 520 -8.61 1.65 -2.24
CA THR A 520 -7.78 2.69 -2.85
C THR A 520 -6.38 2.16 -3.12
N ILE A 521 -5.53 2.91 -3.80
CA ILE A 521 -4.14 2.48 -4.10
C ILE A 521 -3.38 2.09 -2.82
N TYR A 522 -3.64 2.77 -1.71
CA TYR A 522 -2.88 2.62 -0.46
C TYR A 522 -3.70 2.11 0.73
N GLY A 523 -4.95 1.77 0.53
CA GLY A 523 -5.82 1.33 1.63
C GLY A 523 -7.28 1.25 1.23
N THR A 524 -8.15 1.89 1.99
CA THR A 524 -9.60 1.89 1.79
C THR A 524 -10.19 3.28 2.05
N THR A 525 -11.40 3.53 1.57
CA THR A 525 -12.15 4.76 1.85
C THR A 525 -12.78 4.76 3.25
N LEU A 526 -11.99 4.46 4.29
CA LEU A 526 -12.43 4.31 5.67
C LEU A 526 -13.30 5.48 6.16
N ALA A 527 -12.96 6.71 5.80
CA ALA A 527 -13.68 7.90 6.21
C ALA A 527 -15.07 8.04 5.58
N ASN A 528 -15.31 7.37 4.45
CA ASN A 528 -16.57 7.45 3.70
C ASN A 528 -17.59 6.38 4.09
N MET A 529 -17.18 5.44 4.97
CA MET A 529 -18.06 4.35 5.40
C MET A 529 -19.32 4.87 6.11
N GLU A 530 -20.38 4.14 5.91
CA GLU A 530 -21.63 4.27 6.68
C GLU A 530 -22.34 2.93 6.79
N TRP A 531 -23.21 2.79 7.79
CA TRP A 531 -24.15 1.68 7.84
C TRP A 531 -25.18 1.83 6.71
N SER A 532 -25.36 0.77 5.94
CA SER A 532 -26.44 0.69 4.96
C SER A 532 -27.80 0.66 5.69
N ASN A 533 -28.80 1.35 5.14
CA ASN A 533 -30.15 1.40 5.71
C ASN A 533 -30.93 0.08 5.52
#